data_6b9d2d59ce5f78ee2f593208e0d8130c
#
_entry.id   6b9d2d59ce5f78ee2f593208e0d8130c
#
_cell.length_a   1.000
_cell.length_b   1.000
_cell.length_c   1.000
_cell.angle_alpha   90.00
_cell.angle_beta   90.00
_cell.angle_gamma   90.00
#
_symmetry.space_group_name_H-M   'P 1'
#
loop_
_entity.id
_entity.type
_entity.pdbx_description
1 polymer ?
#
loop_
_entity_poly.entity_id
_entity_poly.type
_entity_poly.pdbx_seq_one_letter_code
_entity_poly.pdbx_strand_id
1 'polypeptide(L)'
;MKKILIIGGGAMGSAFTIPCLENKNDVTITEPYSKRFIRDLSSKRKFHSALKIKLPRKLKFRKFSSDLLKEKFDLLVIALSLPGIDFIGKKLKEKKIKTPVLVLTKGLKYLSKSKKILTISENLKRNSGINNVSV
;
A
#
# COMPACT_ATOMS: atom_id res chain seq x y z
N MET A 1 18.39 5.90 -5.92
CA MET A 1 17.29 4.94 -6.19
C MET A 1 16.74 4.42 -4.88
N LYS A 2 15.47 4.58 -4.62
CA LYS A 2 14.78 4.07 -3.42
C LYS A 2 13.98 2.83 -3.76
N LYS A 3 13.87 1.89 -2.80
CA LYS A 3 13.01 0.72 -2.91
C LYS A 3 11.67 1.02 -2.28
N ILE A 4 10.62 0.99 -3.08
CA ILE A 4 9.25 1.34 -2.66
C ILE A 4 8.35 0.13 -2.80
N LEU A 5 7.64 -0.22 -1.72
CA LEU A 5 6.57 -1.20 -1.76
C LEU A 5 5.22 -0.49 -1.71
N ILE A 6 4.40 -0.69 -2.73
CA ILE A 6 3.02 -0.19 -2.78
C ILE A 6 2.08 -1.34 -2.44
N ILE A 7 1.24 -1.14 -1.42
CA ILE A 7 0.28 -2.12 -0.93
C ILE A 7 -1.12 -1.63 -1.30
N GLY A 8 -1.73 -2.29 -2.25
CA GLY A 8 -3.01 -1.95 -2.84
C GLY A 8 -2.89 -1.74 -4.35
N GLY A 9 -3.44 -2.65 -5.12
CA GLY A 9 -3.40 -2.69 -6.58
C GLY A 9 -4.58 -2.01 -7.28
N GLY A 10 -5.40 -1.27 -6.53
CA GLY A 10 -6.49 -0.48 -7.10
C GLY A 10 -6.00 0.71 -7.92
N ALA A 11 -6.94 1.54 -8.39
CA ALA A 11 -6.62 2.67 -9.28
C ALA A 11 -5.56 3.62 -8.69
N MET A 12 -5.71 4.01 -7.42
CA MET A 12 -4.80 4.95 -6.77
C MET A 12 -3.39 4.37 -6.61
N GLY A 13 -3.26 3.16 -6.05
CA GLY A 13 -1.96 2.52 -5.85
C GLY A 13 -1.24 2.26 -7.17
N SER A 14 -1.97 1.77 -8.18
CA SER A 14 -1.40 1.50 -9.50
C SER A 14 -1.00 2.78 -10.23
N ALA A 15 -1.81 3.85 -10.18
CA ALA A 15 -1.44 5.15 -10.77
C ALA A 15 -0.19 5.74 -10.10
N PHE A 16 -0.05 5.60 -8.79
CA PHE A 16 1.11 6.11 -8.04
C PHE A 16 2.42 5.41 -8.39
N THR A 17 2.38 4.21 -8.98
CA THR A 17 3.59 3.53 -9.47
C THR A 17 4.30 4.33 -10.55
N ILE A 18 3.56 5.08 -11.37
CA ILE A 18 4.07 5.80 -12.54
C ILE A 18 5.08 6.86 -12.13
N PRO A 19 4.73 7.89 -11.32
CA PRO A 19 5.69 8.91 -10.91
C PRO A 19 6.85 8.33 -10.08
N CYS A 20 6.62 7.26 -9.31
CA CYS A 20 7.70 6.60 -8.58
C CYS A 20 8.74 5.99 -9.54
N LEU A 21 8.31 5.34 -10.61
CA LEU A 21 9.19 4.74 -11.62
C LEU A 21 9.86 5.80 -12.50
N GLU A 22 9.16 6.88 -12.85
CA GLU A 22 9.72 8.02 -13.60
C GLU A 22 10.88 8.68 -12.85
N ASN A 23 10.77 8.74 -11.52
CA ASN A 23 11.84 9.19 -10.63
C ASN A 23 12.91 8.12 -10.34
N LYS A 24 13.01 7.11 -11.20
CA LYS A 24 14.05 6.06 -11.19
C LYS A 24 14.10 5.24 -9.88
N ASN A 25 12.97 5.09 -9.19
CA ASN A 25 12.90 4.22 -8.02
C ASN A 25 12.64 2.76 -8.42
N ASP A 26 13.03 1.83 -7.56
CA ASP A 26 12.69 0.41 -7.66
C ASP A 26 11.33 0.19 -7.00
N VAL A 27 10.30 -0.07 -7.81
CA VAL A 27 8.91 -0.12 -7.34
C VAL A 27 8.37 -1.54 -7.44
N THR A 28 7.92 -2.04 -6.30
CA THR A 28 7.15 -3.28 -6.19
C THR A 28 5.72 -2.94 -5.76
N ILE A 29 4.74 -3.55 -6.41
CA ILE A 29 3.33 -3.46 -6.01
C ILE A 29 2.81 -4.82 -5.58
N THR A 30 1.95 -4.83 -4.57
CA THR A 30 1.25 -6.02 -4.08
C THR A 30 -0.22 -5.71 -3.83
N GLU A 31 -1.07 -6.73 -3.97
CA GLU A 31 -2.52 -6.60 -3.74
C GLU A 31 -3.00 -7.75 -2.85
N PRO A 32 -3.47 -7.45 -1.61
CA PRO A 32 -3.86 -8.50 -0.67
C PRO A 32 -5.27 -9.08 -0.89
N TYR A 33 -6.18 -8.38 -1.58
CA TYR A 33 -7.59 -8.76 -1.59
C TYR A 33 -8.19 -9.02 -2.96
N SER A 34 -8.00 -8.09 -3.90
CA SER A 34 -8.73 -8.08 -5.16
C SER A 34 -8.15 -9.09 -6.16
N LYS A 35 -8.83 -10.20 -6.39
CA LYS A 35 -8.47 -11.17 -7.44
C LYS A 35 -8.36 -10.51 -8.82
N ARG A 36 -9.21 -9.51 -9.10
CA ARG A 36 -9.17 -8.73 -10.34
C ARG A 36 -7.84 -8.01 -10.50
N PHE A 37 -7.43 -7.23 -9.48
CA PHE A 37 -6.19 -6.47 -9.54
C PHE A 37 -4.95 -7.36 -9.46
N ILE A 38 -4.99 -8.46 -8.70
CA ILE A 38 -3.92 -9.47 -8.72
C ILE A 38 -3.71 -9.97 -10.15
N ARG A 39 -4.79 -10.33 -10.86
CA ARG A 39 -4.72 -10.77 -12.25
C ARG A 39 -4.16 -9.71 -13.19
N ASP A 40 -4.63 -8.46 -13.06
CA ASP A 40 -4.16 -7.34 -13.88
C ASP A 40 -2.64 -7.12 -13.73
N LEU A 41 -2.16 -7.10 -12.47
CA LEU A 41 -0.77 -6.83 -12.12
C LEU A 41 0.17 -7.98 -12.44
N SER A 42 -0.29 -9.23 -12.31
CA SER A 42 0.52 -10.44 -12.57
C SER A 42 0.61 -10.79 -14.07
N SER A 43 -0.27 -10.23 -14.90
CA SER A 43 -0.29 -10.50 -16.33
C SER A 43 0.94 -9.92 -17.05
N LYS A 44 1.40 -10.57 -18.12
CA LYS A 44 2.49 -10.04 -18.96
C LYS A 44 2.15 -8.69 -19.58
N ARG A 45 0.88 -8.44 -19.89
CA ARG A 45 0.39 -7.19 -20.49
C ARG A 45 0.33 -6.05 -19.48
N LYS A 46 0.18 -6.36 -18.19
CA LYS A 46 0.00 -5.39 -17.11
C LYS A 46 -1.06 -4.32 -17.41
N PHE A 47 -2.14 -4.73 -18.08
CA PHE A 47 -3.24 -3.84 -18.36
C PHE A 47 -4.14 -3.73 -17.13
N HIS A 48 -4.23 -2.51 -16.59
CA HIS A 48 -5.03 -2.24 -15.40
C HIS A 48 -6.48 -1.95 -15.77
N SER A 49 -7.39 -2.83 -15.40
CA SER A 49 -8.79 -2.80 -15.83
C SER A 49 -9.58 -1.57 -15.34
N ALA A 50 -9.25 -1.02 -14.16
CA ALA A 50 -9.93 0.17 -13.64
C ALA A 50 -9.37 1.48 -14.23
N LEU A 51 -8.07 1.55 -14.49
CA LEU A 51 -7.42 2.71 -15.11
C LEU A 51 -7.50 2.70 -16.63
N LYS A 52 -7.76 1.53 -17.23
CA LYS A 52 -7.76 1.28 -18.68
C LYS A 52 -6.44 1.67 -19.37
N ILE A 53 -5.34 1.47 -18.68
CA ILE A 53 -3.98 1.74 -19.18
C ILE A 53 -3.07 0.52 -18.98
N LYS A 54 -1.99 0.47 -19.76
CA LYS A 54 -0.87 -0.43 -19.50
C LYS A 54 0.05 0.20 -18.47
N LEU A 55 0.37 -0.56 -17.42
CA LEU A 55 1.34 -0.13 -16.42
C LEU A 55 2.77 -0.32 -16.95
N PRO A 56 3.75 0.46 -16.43
CA PRO A 56 5.14 0.38 -16.87
C PRO A 56 5.72 -1.03 -16.76
N ARG A 57 6.50 -1.47 -17.75
CA ARG A 57 7.13 -2.81 -17.77
C ARG A 57 8.07 -3.03 -16.57
N LYS A 58 8.72 -1.97 -16.09
CA LYS A 58 9.64 -2.00 -14.94
C LYS A 58 8.95 -2.24 -13.60
N LEU A 59 7.61 -2.07 -13.53
CA LEU A 59 6.85 -2.34 -12.32
C LEU A 59 6.94 -3.82 -11.97
N LYS A 60 7.37 -4.11 -10.74
CA LYS A 60 7.42 -5.46 -10.19
C LYS A 60 6.11 -5.76 -9.46
N PHE A 61 5.48 -6.89 -9.76
CA PHE A 61 4.38 -7.41 -8.97
C PHE A 61 4.86 -8.57 -8.11
N ARG A 62 4.48 -8.56 -6.83
CA ARG A 62 4.69 -9.67 -5.92
C ARG A 62 3.41 -10.01 -5.18
N LYS A 63 3.13 -11.29 -5.04
CA LYS A 63 2.00 -11.76 -4.25
C LYS A 63 2.16 -11.30 -2.80
N PHE A 64 1.07 -10.82 -2.19
CA PHE A 64 1.10 -10.36 -0.81
C PHE A 64 1.44 -11.50 0.15
N SER A 65 2.35 -11.24 1.05
CA SER A 65 2.63 -12.07 2.23
C SER A 65 3.11 -11.17 3.37
N SER A 66 2.90 -11.59 4.60
CA SER A 66 3.40 -10.84 5.75
C SER A 66 4.94 -10.77 5.78
N ASP A 67 5.63 -11.73 5.16
CA ASP A 67 7.09 -11.74 5.11
C ASP A 67 7.64 -10.74 4.09
N LEU A 68 6.87 -10.40 3.05
CA LEU A 68 7.21 -9.32 2.12
C LEU A 68 7.44 -8.00 2.87
N LEU A 69 6.69 -7.74 3.94
CA LEU A 69 6.82 -6.53 4.75
C LEU A 69 8.15 -6.43 5.52
N LYS A 70 8.83 -7.57 5.76
CA LYS A 70 10.13 -7.61 6.43
C LYS A 70 11.30 -7.30 5.51
N GLU A 71 11.09 -7.33 4.21
CA GLU A 71 12.14 -7.01 3.26
C GLU A 71 12.54 -5.54 3.36
N LYS A 72 13.77 -5.24 2.98
CA LYS A 72 14.32 -3.89 3.11
C LYS A 72 13.73 -2.97 2.04
N PHE A 73 12.70 -2.22 2.41
CA PHE A 73 12.15 -1.11 1.65
C PHE A 73 12.48 0.22 2.33
N ASP A 74 12.64 1.27 1.53
CA ASP A 74 12.86 2.64 2.02
C ASP A 74 11.53 3.33 2.35
N LEU A 75 10.44 2.91 1.69
CA LEU A 75 9.10 3.46 1.86
C LEU A 75 8.04 2.38 1.63
N LEU A 76 7.04 2.35 2.50
CA LEU A 76 5.80 1.63 2.28
C LEU A 76 4.71 2.62 1.88
N VAL A 77 4.00 2.34 0.80
CA VAL A 77 2.84 3.14 0.35
C VAL A 77 1.58 2.30 0.51
N ILE A 78 0.62 2.80 1.27
CA ILE A 78 -0.64 2.09 1.51
C ILE A 78 -1.76 2.75 0.72
N ALA A 79 -2.37 2.00 -0.17
CA ALA A 79 -3.48 2.41 -1.04
C ALA A 79 -4.64 1.40 -0.98
N LEU A 80 -5.01 1.03 0.24
CA LEU A 80 -6.08 0.08 0.54
C LEU A 80 -7.38 0.81 0.90
N SER A 81 -8.51 0.10 0.89
CA SER A 81 -9.77 0.59 1.47
C SER A 81 -9.68 0.74 2.98
N LEU A 82 -10.65 1.43 3.61
CA LEU A 82 -10.66 1.64 5.06
C LEU A 82 -10.51 0.35 5.89
N PRO A 83 -11.23 -0.76 5.59
CA PRO A 83 -11.00 -2.02 6.28
C PRO A 83 -9.57 -2.57 6.10
N GLY A 84 -8.95 -2.31 4.96
CA GLY A 84 -7.59 -2.71 4.66
C GLY A 84 -6.54 -1.98 5.51
N ILE A 85 -6.82 -0.77 5.98
CA ILE A 85 -5.95 -0.02 6.89
C ILE A 85 -5.81 -0.76 8.22
N ASP A 86 -6.89 -1.25 8.80
CA ASP A 86 -6.86 -2.00 10.05
C ASP A 86 -6.10 -3.32 9.90
N PHE A 87 -6.33 -4.02 8.79
CA PHE A 87 -5.61 -5.25 8.46
C PHE A 87 -4.10 -5.03 8.34
N ILE A 88 -3.69 -4.07 7.52
CA ILE A 88 -2.26 -3.82 7.30
C ILE A 88 -1.58 -3.28 8.58
N GLY A 89 -2.27 -2.43 9.34
CA GLY A 89 -1.77 -1.93 10.61
C GLY A 89 -1.41 -3.05 11.59
N LYS A 90 -2.26 -4.06 11.73
CA LYS A 90 -1.98 -5.26 12.52
C LYS A 90 -0.76 -6.02 12.02
N LYS A 91 -0.66 -6.22 10.69
CA LYS A 91 0.50 -6.91 10.08
C LYS A 91 1.81 -6.17 10.30
N LEU A 92 1.81 -4.85 10.15
CA LEU A 92 2.98 -4.01 10.43
C LEU A 92 3.43 -4.12 11.89
N LYS A 93 2.48 -4.13 12.84
CA LYS A 93 2.75 -4.33 14.26
C LYS A 93 3.33 -5.72 14.55
N GLU A 94 2.66 -6.78 14.07
CA GLU A 94 3.10 -8.17 14.24
C GLU A 94 4.55 -8.38 13.74
N LYS A 95 4.90 -7.75 12.63
CA LYS A 95 6.24 -7.86 12.03
C LYS A 95 7.24 -6.82 12.54
N LYS A 96 6.84 -5.95 13.49
CA LYS A 96 7.66 -4.89 14.09
C LYS A 96 8.32 -3.98 13.05
N ILE A 97 7.57 -3.62 12.01
CA ILE A 97 8.04 -2.78 10.90
C ILE A 97 8.27 -1.35 11.39
N LYS A 98 9.40 -0.77 10.98
CA LYS A 98 9.76 0.64 11.29
C LYS A 98 9.93 1.49 10.02
N THR A 99 9.77 0.91 8.87
CA THR A 99 9.85 1.61 7.58
C THR A 99 8.84 2.75 7.52
N PRO A 100 9.23 3.96 7.06
CA PRO A 100 8.29 5.06 6.85
C PRO A 100 7.09 4.65 5.99
N VAL A 101 5.92 5.19 6.29
CA VAL A 101 4.67 4.86 5.61
C VAL A 101 4.03 6.12 5.02
N LEU A 102 3.68 6.06 3.74
CA LEU A 102 2.81 7.02 3.06
C LEU A 102 1.44 6.38 2.84
N VAL A 103 0.39 7.06 3.26
CA VAL A 103 -0.98 6.58 3.08
C VAL A 103 -1.68 7.40 2.00
N LEU A 104 -2.16 6.72 0.96
CA LEU A 104 -2.97 7.34 -0.12
C LEU A 104 -4.47 7.17 0.11
N THR A 105 -4.86 6.38 1.11
CA THR A 105 -6.26 6.15 1.45
C THR A 105 -6.87 7.38 2.08
N LYS A 106 -8.01 7.82 1.56
CA LYS A 106 -8.80 8.92 2.11
C LYS A 106 -9.86 8.39 3.07
N GLY A 107 -10.20 9.18 4.08
CA GLY A 107 -11.30 8.89 4.99
C GLY A 107 -10.98 9.16 6.45
N LEU A 108 -11.97 8.83 7.28
CA LEU A 108 -11.93 8.98 8.73
C LEU A 108 -12.36 7.67 9.38
N LYS A 109 -11.79 7.37 10.53
CA LYS A 109 -12.18 6.22 11.35
C LYS A 109 -12.96 6.68 12.57
N TYR A 110 -14.20 6.22 12.69
CA TYR A 110 -15.00 6.43 13.91
C TYR A 110 -14.77 5.29 14.90
N LEU A 111 -14.45 5.65 16.12
CA LEU A 111 -14.27 4.72 17.25
C LEU A 111 -15.52 4.78 18.13
N SER A 112 -16.44 3.83 17.99
CA SER A 112 -17.73 3.80 18.68
C SER A 112 -17.60 3.79 20.21
N LYS A 113 -16.63 3.04 20.75
CA LYS A 113 -16.42 2.93 22.21
C LYS A 113 -16.00 4.25 22.87
N SER A 114 -15.13 5.03 22.21
CA SER A 114 -14.61 6.31 22.73
C SER A 114 -15.28 7.52 22.11
N LYS A 115 -16.20 7.32 21.16
CA LYS A 115 -16.90 8.38 20.40
C LYS A 115 -15.91 9.37 19.74
N LYS A 116 -14.73 8.89 19.33
CA LYS A 116 -13.69 9.70 18.67
C LYS A 116 -13.64 9.42 17.19
N ILE A 117 -13.28 10.45 16.43
CA ILE A 117 -12.95 10.36 15.02
C ILE A 117 -11.43 10.48 14.87
N LEU A 118 -10.82 9.55 14.16
CA LEU A 118 -9.39 9.56 13.83
C LEU A 118 -9.20 9.79 12.35
N THR A 119 -8.16 10.51 11.98
CA THR A 119 -7.62 10.48 10.63
C THR A 119 -7.06 9.09 10.32
N ILE A 120 -6.88 8.77 9.05
CA ILE A 120 -6.30 7.48 8.66
C ILE A 120 -4.87 7.32 9.19
N SER A 121 -4.08 8.40 9.16
CA SER A 121 -2.71 8.36 9.72
C SER A 121 -2.70 8.10 11.22
N GLU A 122 -3.57 8.74 11.99
CA GLU A 122 -3.71 8.48 13.44
C GLU A 122 -4.14 7.04 13.72
N ASN A 123 -5.13 6.54 12.96
CA ASN A 123 -5.59 5.17 13.09
C ASN A 123 -4.45 4.16 12.77
N LEU A 124 -3.69 4.41 11.70
CA LEU A 124 -2.58 3.54 11.33
C LEU A 124 -1.45 3.60 12.36
N LYS A 125 -1.06 4.77 12.85
CA LYS A 125 -0.06 4.93 13.92
C LYS A 125 -0.46 4.13 15.16
N ARG A 126 -1.73 4.24 15.57
CA ARG A 126 -2.27 3.51 16.70
C ARG A 126 -2.23 1.99 16.52
N ASN A 127 -2.60 1.51 15.33
CA ASN A 127 -2.69 0.08 15.05
C ASN A 127 -1.33 -0.57 14.76
N SER A 128 -0.39 0.16 14.17
CA SER A 128 0.92 -0.36 13.76
C SER A 128 2.05 -0.08 14.74
N GLY A 129 1.91 0.99 15.54
CA GLY A 129 3.01 1.50 16.37
C GLY A 129 4.09 2.25 15.59
N ILE A 130 3.89 2.51 14.28
CA ILE A 130 4.81 3.29 13.46
C ILE A 130 4.52 4.78 13.65
N ASN A 131 5.54 5.57 14.01
CA ASN A 131 5.39 7.01 14.20
C ASN A 131 5.56 7.81 12.90
N ASN A 132 6.38 7.34 11.97
CA ASN A 132 6.64 8.00 10.69
C ASN A 132 5.60 7.60 9.64
N VAL A 133 4.40 8.18 9.78
CA VAL A 133 3.26 8.00 8.86
C VAL A 133 2.85 9.36 8.32
N SER A 134 2.82 9.49 6.99
CA SER A 134 2.32 10.66 6.25
C SER A 134 1.12 10.28 5.39
N VAL A 135 0.30 11.28 5.06
CA VAL A 135 -0.87 11.15 4.18
C VAL A 135 -0.74 12.14 3.03
#